data_de2a851c2e75f2b72644adbb06af849c
#
_entry.id   de2a851c2e75f2b72644adbb06af849c
#
_cell.length_a   1.000
_cell.length_b   1.000
_cell.length_c   1.000
_cell.angle_alpha   90.00
_cell.angle_beta   90.00
_cell.angle_gamma   90.00
#
_symmetry.space_group_name_H-M   'P 1'
#
loop_
_entity.id
_entity.type
_entity.pdbx_description
1 polymer ?
#
loop_
_entity_poly.entity_id
_entity_poly.type
_entity_poly.pdbx_seq_one_letter_code
_entity_poly.pdbx_strand_id
1 'polypeptide(L)'
;MTNAAPASAAPSWSIDPADVARFSAIAAEWWDPKGKFAPLHVFNPCRLAFIREQALARFGRDAAARAPFEGLTLLDIGCGGGLLSEPMARLGFAVTAIDASEKNIKTAATHAAEQALTINYRPATAEQLLAEGAGPFDVVLTMEVIEHVADPGEFLRTCAKLLKPGGIMFVATLNRTLKALALAKIG
;
A
#
# COMPACT_ATOMS: atom_id res chain seq x y z
N MET A 1 46.52 10.10 -3.65
CA MET A 1 45.66 9.05 -3.06
C MET A 1 44.41 9.73 -2.57
N THR A 2 43.39 9.81 -3.39
CA THR A 2 42.11 10.43 -3.11
C THR A 2 41.22 9.41 -2.39
N ASN A 3 40.98 9.69 -1.10
CA ASN A 3 40.08 8.90 -0.25
C ASN A 3 38.63 9.22 -0.66
N ALA A 4 38.01 8.37 -1.46
CA ALA A 4 36.58 8.46 -1.74
C ALA A 4 35.82 8.12 -0.46
N ALA A 5 35.08 9.09 0.07
CA ALA A 5 34.13 8.85 1.17
C ALA A 5 33.11 7.80 0.74
N PRO A 6 32.74 6.86 1.64
CA PRO A 6 31.70 5.89 1.33
C PRO A 6 30.39 6.63 1.01
N ALA A 7 29.75 6.26 -0.09
CA ALA A 7 28.44 6.76 -0.43
C ALA A 7 27.52 6.52 0.78
N SER A 8 26.95 7.62 1.30
CA SER A 8 25.96 7.59 2.37
C SER A 8 24.81 6.70 1.91
N ALA A 9 24.61 5.58 2.58
CA ALA A 9 23.39 4.79 2.41
C ALA A 9 22.21 5.74 2.62
N ALA A 10 21.27 5.77 1.67
CA ALA A 10 20.05 6.57 1.84
C ALA A 10 19.41 6.20 3.16
N PRO A 11 19.00 7.17 3.98
CA PRO A 11 18.45 6.88 5.29
C PRO A 11 17.19 6.00 5.16
N SER A 12 17.17 4.88 5.84
CA SER A 12 16.02 3.95 5.92
C SER A 12 14.96 4.46 6.91
N TRP A 13 14.67 5.76 6.86
CA TRP A 13 13.83 6.42 7.86
C TRP A 13 12.33 6.13 7.75
N SER A 14 11.88 5.40 6.74
CA SER A 14 10.47 5.00 6.60
C SER A 14 10.16 3.62 7.15
N ILE A 15 11.15 2.81 7.56
CA ILE A 15 10.90 1.41 7.94
C ILE A 15 11.46 1.12 9.34
N ASP A 16 10.62 0.54 10.22
CA ASP A 16 11.08 -0.16 11.42
C ASP A 16 11.32 -1.64 11.08
N PRO A 17 12.57 -2.14 11.13
CA PRO A 17 12.88 -3.54 10.87
C PRO A 17 12.14 -4.52 11.78
N ALA A 18 11.80 -4.12 13.02
CA ALA A 18 11.06 -4.96 13.95
C ALA A 18 9.61 -5.14 13.49
N ASP A 19 8.98 -4.09 12.97
CA ASP A 19 7.63 -4.18 12.40
C ASP A 19 7.62 -5.04 11.12
N VAL A 20 8.60 -4.88 10.23
CA VAL A 20 8.74 -5.74 9.05
C VAL A 20 8.88 -7.22 9.45
N ALA A 21 9.70 -7.52 10.46
CA ALA A 21 9.87 -8.88 10.95
C ALA A 21 8.56 -9.44 11.53
N ARG A 22 7.81 -8.63 12.31
CA ARG A 22 6.53 -9.00 12.90
C ARG A 22 5.49 -9.36 11.83
N PHE A 23 5.29 -8.51 10.82
CA PHE A 23 4.34 -8.78 9.72
C PHE A 23 4.79 -9.94 8.84
N SER A 24 6.10 -10.07 8.61
CA SER A 24 6.66 -11.21 7.87
C SER A 24 6.40 -12.56 8.56
N ALA A 25 6.36 -12.58 9.90
CA ALA A 25 6.11 -13.80 10.66
C ALA A 25 4.69 -14.36 10.48
N ILE A 26 3.73 -13.50 10.16
CA ILE A 26 2.31 -13.85 9.99
C ILE A 26 1.83 -13.73 8.54
N ALA A 27 2.74 -13.61 7.58
CA ALA A 27 2.41 -13.36 6.17
C ALA A 27 1.49 -14.43 5.55
N ALA A 28 1.54 -15.68 6.03
CA ALA A 28 0.64 -16.72 5.54
C ALA A 28 -0.84 -16.54 5.92
N GLU A 29 -1.11 -15.70 6.92
CA GLU A 29 -2.47 -15.48 7.43
C GLU A 29 -3.23 -14.34 6.71
N TRP A 30 -2.60 -13.63 5.74
CA TRP A 30 -3.21 -12.47 5.08
C TRP A 30 -4.61 -12.76 4.50
N TRP A 31 -4.81 -13.94 3.95
CA TRP A 31 -6.06 -14.32 3.30
C TRP A 31 -6.99 -15.18 4.18
N ASP A 32 -6.61 -15.42 5.45
CA ASP A 32 -7.51 -16.05 6.41
C ASP A 32 -8.44 -15.02 7.05
N PRO A 33 -9.76 -15.01 6.72
CA PRO A 33 -10.71 -14.05 7.25
C PRO A 33 -10.99 -14.23 8.74
N LYS A 34 -10.49 -15.31 9.37
CA LYS A 34 -10.57 -15.59 10.80
C LYS A 34 -9.22 -15.48 11.51
N GLY A 35 -8.15 -15.22 10.76
CA GLY A 35 -6.79 -15.05 11.26
C GLY A 35 -6.53 -13.66 11.85
N LYS A 36 -5.27 -13.34 12.03
CA LYS A 36 -4.83 -12.07 12.64
C LYS A 36 -5.23 -10.83 11.84
N PHE A 37 -5.50 -10.98 10.54
CA PHE A 37 -5.96 -9.90 9.66
C PHE A 37 -7.48 -9.82 9.50
N ALA A 38 -8.25 -10.59 10.31
CA ALA A 38 -9.73 -10.56 10.30
C ALA A 38 -10.32 -9.14 10.37
N PRO A 39 -9.80 -8.20 11.20
CA PRO A 39 -10.31 -6.82 11.21
C PRO A 39 -10.17 -6.13 9.85
N LEU A 40 -9.08 -6.35 9.11
CA LEU A 40 -8.89 -5.76 7.78
C LEU A 40 -9.92 -6.31 6.78
N HIS A 41 -10.24 -7.59 6.83
CA HIS A 41 -11.27 -8.19 6.00
C HIS A 41 -12.66 -7.56 6.26
N VAL A 42 -12.97 -7.27 7.52
CA VAL A 42 -14.23 -6.61 7.91
C VAL A 42 -14.29 -5.17 7.41
N PHE A 43 -13.20 -4.42 7.48
CA PHE A 43 -13.15 -3.01 7.06
C PHE A 43 -13.00 -2.81 5.55
N ASN A 44 -12.45 -3.77 4.84
CA ASN A 44 -12.15 -3.63 3.42
C ASN A 44 -13.34 -3.22 2.54
N PRO A 45 -14.55 -3.76 2.67
CA PRO A 45 -15.69 -3.33 1.86
C PRO A 45 -15.95 -1.83 1.94
N CYS A 46 -15.86 -1.24 3.14
CA CYS A 46 -16.04 0.19 3.36
C CYS A 46 -14.89 1.01 2.73
N ARG A 47 -13.65 0.57 2.89
CA ARG A 47 -12.46 1.20 2.28
C ARG A 47 -12.56 1.20 0.75
N LEU A 48 -12.89 0.05 0.18
CA LEU A 48 -13.03 -0.12 -1.27
C LEU A 48 -14.14 0.75 -1.84
N ALA A 49 -15.29 0.82 -1.17
CA ALA A 49 -16.40 1.67 -1.58
C ALA A 49 -15.98 3.15 -1.59
N PHE A 50 -15.33 3.63 -0.53
CA PHE A 50 -14.86 4.99 -0.41
C PHE A 50 -13.81 5.33 -1.48
N ILE A 51 -12.78 4.50 -1.64
CA ILE A 51 -11.72 4.71 -2.65
C ILE A 51 -12.35 4.75 -4.03
N ARG A 52 -13.24 3.80 -4.35
CA ARG A 52 -13.94 3.74 -5.63
C ARG A 52 -14.74 5.01 -5.90
N GLU A 53 -15.56 5.45 -4.95
CA GLU A 53 -16.41 6.65 -5.08
C GLU A 53 -15.56 7.91 -5.34
N GLN A 54 -14.53 8.13 -4.53
CA GLN A 54 -13.65 9.30 -4.68
C GLN A 54 -12.86 9.28 -6.00
N ALA A 55 -12.38 8.11 -6.41
CA ALA A 55 -11.67 7.96 -7.68
C ALA A 55 -12.61 8.16 -8.89
N LEU A 56 -13.84 7.64 -8.86
CA LEU A 56 -14.84 7.90 -9.89
C LEU A 56 -15.08 9.40 -10.06
N ALA A 57 -15.32 10.11 -8.95
CA ALA A 57 -15.52 11.55 -8.94
C ALA A 57 -14.30 12.31 -9.45
N ARG A 58 -13.08 11.93 -8.97
CA ARG A 58 -11.83 12.61 -9.33
C ARG A 58 -11.50 12.51 -10.81
N PHE A 59 -11.70 11.32 -11.40
CA PHE A 59 -11.31 11.05 -12.79
C PHE A 59 -12.48 11.11 -13.78
N GLY A 60 -13.68 11.48 -13.35
CA GLY A 60 -14.87 11.58 -14.21
C GLY A 60 -15.22 10.24 -14.87
N ARG A 61 -15.15 9.14 -14.13
CA ARG A 61 -15.37 7.80 -14.66
C ARG A 61 -16.81 7.34 -14.51
N ASP A 62 -17.26 6.51 -15.45
CA ASP A 62 -18.59 5.90 -15.38
C ASP A 62 -18.65 4.82 -14.30
N ALA A 63 -19.52 5.01 -13.32
CA ALA A 63 -19.74 4.07 -12.23
C ALA A 63 -20.34 2.73 -12.67
N ALA A 64 -21.02 2.69 -13.83
CA ALA A 64 -21.63 1.49 -14.39
C ALA A 64 -20.64 0.65 -15.24
N ALA A 65 -19.47 1.22 -15.59
CA ALA A 65 -18.48 0.48 -16.34
C ALA A 65 -17.93 -0.72 -15.54
N ARG A 66 -17.67 -1.84 -16.23
CA ARG A 66 -17.09 -3.05 -15.62
C ARG A 66 -15.67 -2.82 -15.08
N ALA A 67 -14.87 -2.03 -15.79
CA ALA A 67 -13.51 -1.64 -15.43
C ALA A 67 -13.37 -0.11 -15.48
N PRO A 68 -13.96 0.62 -14.52
CA PRO A 68 -14.07 2.08 -14.60
C PRO A 68 -12.72 2.79 -14.62
N PHE A 69 -11.65 2.15 -14.13
CA PHE A 69 -10.34 2.75 -14.01
C PHE A 69 -9.31 2.24 -15.03
N GLU A 70 -9.78 1.61 -16.11
CA GLU A 70 -8.89 1.20 -17.19
C GLU A 70 -8.08 2.39 -17.73
N GLY A 71 -6.76 2.16 -17.92
CA GLY A 71 -5.81 3.18 -18.34
C GLY A 71 -5.26 4.08 -17.22
N LEU A 72 -5.72 3.91 -15.96
CA LEU A 72 -5.15 4.60 -14.81
C LEU A 72 -4.17 3.69 -14.05
N THR A 73 -3.12 4.30 -13.50
CA THR A 73 -2.09 3.63 -12.69
C THR A 73 -2.35 3.83 -11.21
N LEU A 74 -2.12 2.78 -10.41
CA LEU A 74 -2.27 2.83 -8.97
C LEU A 74 -1.02 2.27 -8.29
N LEU A 75 -0.53 2.97 -7.27
CA LEU A 75 0.50 2.50 -6.35
C LEU A 75 -0.12 2.18 -4.99
N ASP A 76 0.08 0.96 -4.52
CA ASP A 76 -0.32 0.51 -3.17
C ASP A 76 0.95 0.31 -2.32
N ILE A 77 1.18 1.24 -1.37
CA ILE A 77 2.36 1.27 -0.50
C ILE A 77 2.03 0.56 0.81
N GLY A 78 2.84 -0.44 1.18
CA GLY A 78 2.57 -1.31 2.32
C GLY A 78 1.41 -2.25 2.03
N CYS A 79 1.40 -2.86 0.84
CA CYS A 79 0.27 -3.63 0.33
C CYS A 79 -0.02 -4.92 1.13
N GLY A 80 0.90 -5.37 1.99
CA GLY A 80 0.78 -6.62 2.73
C GLY A 80 0.52 -7.81 1.82
N GLY A 81 -0.53 -8.56 2.08
CA GLY A 81 -0.98 -9.69 1.26
C GLY A 81 -1.80 -9.32 0.03
N GLY A 82 -1.98 -8.03 -0.29
CA GLY A 82 -2.69 -7.60 -1.50
C GLY A 82 -4.19 -7.41 -1.34
N LEU A 83 -4.70 -7.30 -0.11
CA LEU A 83 -6.14 -7.17 0.17
C LEU A 83 -6.82 -5.97 -0.50
N LEU A 84 -6.09 -4.90 -0.79
CA LEU A 84 -6.58 -3.76 -1.56
C LEU A 84 -6.12 -3.81 -3.02
N SER A 85 -4.88 -4.25 -3.27
CA SER A 85 -4.30 -4.31 -4.60
C SER A 85 -5.15 -5.13 -5.57
N GLU A 86 -5.64 -6.31 -5.15
CA GLU A 86 -6.44 -7.17 -6.02
C GLU A 86 -7.81 -6.58 -6.41
N PRO A 87 -8.63 -6.07 -5.48
CA PRO A 87 -9.87 -5.40 -5.85
C PRO A 87 -9.64 -4.19 -6.76
N MET A 88 -8.57 -3.42 -6.55
CA MET A 88 -8.23 -2.29 -7.43
C MET A 88 -7.87 -2.76 -8.84
N ALA A 89 -7.11 -3.85 -8.98
CA ALA A 89 -6.83 -4.46 -10.29
C ALA A 89 -8.12 -4.95 -10.98
N ARG A 90 -9.07 -5.55 -10.23
CA ARG A 90 -10.38 -5.96 -10.78
C ARG A 90 -11.23 -4.77 -11.25
N LEU A 91 -11.03 -3.58 -10.67
CA LEU A 91 -11.66 -2.34 -11.10
C LEU A 91 -10.97 -1.68 -12.31
N GLY A 92 -9.89 -2.29 -12.83
CA GLY A 92 -9.23 -1.88 -14.07
C GLY A 92 -7.97 -1.04 -13.89
N PHE A 93 -7.52 -0.76 -12.67
CA PHE A 93 -6.22 -0.10 -12.47
C PHE A 93 -5.05 -0.99 -12.90
N ALA A 94 -4.04 -0.37 -13.53
CA ALA A 94 -2.72 -0.95 -13.63
C ALA A 94 -2.01 -0.78 -12.28
N VAL A 95 -1.99 -1.84 -11.45
CA VAL A 95 -1.53 -1.79 -10.07
C VAL A 95 -0.05 -2.14 -9.96
N THR A 96 0.71 -1.26 -9.31
CA THR A 96 2.01 -1.55 -8.70
C THR A 96 1.81 -1.59 -7.19
N ALA A 97 2.25 -2.65 -6.54
CA ALA A 97 2.07 -2.86 -5.11
C ALA A 97 3.41 -3.18 -4.45
N ILE A 98 3.77 -2.42 -3.42
CA ILE A 98 5.05 -2.55 -2.73
C ILE A 98 4.85 -2.82 -1.25
N ASP A 99 5.74 -3.64 -0.70
CA ASP A 99 5.84 -3.90 0.74
C ASP A 99 7.32 -4.15 1.08
N ALA A 100 7.76 -3.76 2.27
CA ALA A 100 9.13 -3.98 2.71
C ALA A 100 9.41 -5.47 3.01
N SER A 101 8.37 -6.27 3.27
CA SER A 101 8.48 -7.70 3.53
C SER A 101 8.39 -8.50 2.24
N GLU A 102 9.48 -9.16 1.86
CA GLU A 102 9.49 -10.11 0.75
C GLU A 102 8.46 -11.25 0.93
N LYS A 103 8.21 -11.66 2.19
CA LYS A 103 7.22 -12.71 2.48
C LYS A 103 5.80 -12.24 2.18
N ASN A 104 5.46 -11.00 2.54
CA ASN A 104 4.16 -10.41 2.20
C ASN A 104 3.99 -10.37 0.68
N ILE A 105 4.99 -9.87 -0.04
CA ILE A 105 4.99 -9.81 -1.50
C ILE A 105 4.81 -11.18 -2.13
N LYS A 106 5.51 -12.20 -1.61
CA LYS A 106 5.35 -13.57 -2.11
C LYS A 106 3.92 -14.11 -1.88
N THR A 107 3.35 -13.87 -0.70
CA THR A 107 1.97 -14.28 -0.40
C THR A 107 0.99 -13.56 -1.33
N ALA A 108 1.12 -12.25 -1.51
CA ALA A 108 0.28 -11.46 -2.39
C ALA A 108 0.37 -11.91 -3.86
N ALA A 109 1.60 -12.10 -4.37
CA ALA A 109 1.83 -12.54 -5.74
C ALA A 109 1.26 -13.94 -6.00
N THR A 110 1.40 -14.87 -5.04
CA THR A 110 0.84 -16.23 -5.15
C THR A 110 -0.68 -16.18 -5.24
N HIS A 111 -1.33 -15.46 -4.33
CA HIS A 111 -2.79 -15.35 -4.32
C HIS A 111 -3.33 -14.66 -5.58
N ALA A 112 -2.71 -13.57 -6.03
CA ALA A 112 -3.09 -12.89 -7.27
C ALA A 112 -2.97 -13.81 -8.50
N ALA A 113 -1.91 -14.63 -8.57
CA ALA A 113 -1.74 -15.60 -9.65
C ALA A 113 -2.85 -16.67 -9.65
N GLU A 114 -3.25 -17.18 -8.49
CA GLU A 114 -4.38 -18.10 -8.32
C GLU A 114 -5.71 -17.46 -8.77
N GLN A 115 -5.82 -16.14 -8.65
CA GLN A 115 -6.99 -15.37 -9.07
C GLN A 115 -6.90 -14.84 -10.52
N ALA A 116 -5.86 -15.23 -11.28
CA ALA A 116 -5.58 -14.76 -12.65
C ALA A 116 -5.51 -13.23 -12.77
N LEU A 117 -4.95 -12.55 -11.75
CA LEU A 117 -4.74 -11.11 -11.74
C LEU A 117 -3.30 -10.78 -12.10
N THR A 118 -3.13 -9.72 -12.88
CA THR A 118 -1.82 -9.15 -13.21
C THR A 118 -1.58 -7.91 -12.35
N ILE A 119 -0.69 -8.03 -11.35
CA ILE A 119 -0.30 -6.96 -10.44
C ILE A 119 1.22 -6.96 -10.35
N ASN A 120 1.85 -5.78 -10.43
CA ASN A 120 3.29 -5.64 -10.29
C ASN A 120 3.66 -5.57 -8.80
N TYR A 121 3.84 -6.73 -8.16
CA TYR A 121 4.27 -6.84 -6.77
C TYR A 121 5.79 -6.74 -6.65
N ARG A 122 6.29 -5.88 -5.74
CA ARG A 122 7.72 -5.64 -5.55
C ARG A 122 8.09 -5.50 -4.08
N PRO A 123 9.15 -6.19 -3.60
CA PRO A 123 9.71 -5.93 -2.27
C PRO A 123 10.51 -4.62 -2.34
N ALA A 124 9.88 -3.51 -1.94
CA ALA A 124 10.47 -2.19 -2.01
C ALA A 124 9.82 -1.23 -1.01
N THR A 125 10.50 -0.11 -0.74
CA THR A 125 9.96 1.05 -0.03
C THR A 125 9.55 2.15 -1.01
N ALA A 126 8.78 3.13 -0.53
CA ALA A 126 8.40 4.29 -1.33
C ALA A 126 9.64 5.09 -1.80
N GLU A 127 10.67 5.20 -0.95
CA GLU A 127 11.91 5.90 -1.24
C GLU A 127 12.71 5.20 -2.32
N GLN A 128 12.81 3.87 -2.26
CA GLN A 128 13.48 3.07 -3.28
C GLN A 128 12.80 3.24 -4.63
N LEU A 129 11.45 3.17 -4.64
CA LEU A 129 10.66 3.34 -5.85
C LEU A 129 10.87 4.74 -6.47
N LEU A 130 10.90 5.79 -5.62
CA LEU A 130 11.17 7.16 -6.06
C LEU A 130 12.59 7.31 -6.61
N ALA A 131 13.60 6.72 -5.95
CA ALA A 131 15.00 6.76 -6.38
C ALA A 131 15.24 6.06 -7.72
N GLU A 132 14.46 5.01 -8.02
CA GLU A 132 14.48 4.32 -9.31
C GLU A 132 13.77 5.10 -10.43
N GLY A 133 13.14 6.24 -10.12
CA GLY A 133 12.37 7.02 -11.09
C GLY A 133 11.06 6.38 -11.50
N ALA A 134 10.54 5.46 -10.71
CA ALA A 134 9.24 4.86 -10.97
C ALA A 134 8.08 5.85 -10.73
N GLY A 135 7.02 5.73 -11.51
CA GLY A 135 5.86 6.63 -11.44
C GLY A 135 6.00 7.84 -12.38
N PRO A 136 5.26 8.95 -12.16
CA PRO A 136 4.23 9.08 -11.10
C PRO A 136 2.92 8.31 -11.43
N PHE A 137 2.11 8.09 -10.39
CA PHE A 137 0.87 7.31 -10.44
C PHE A 137 -0.38 8.21 -10.38
N ASP A 138 -1.51 7.77 -10.94
CA ASP A 138 -2.79 8.48 -10.85
C ASP A 138 -3.39 8.39 -9.45
N VAL A 139 -3.21 7.24 -8.80
CA VAL A 139 -3.68 6.96 -7.44
C VAL A 139 -2.53 6.42 -6.59
N VAL A 140 -2.42 6.90 -5.35
CA VAL A 140 -1.50 6.34 -4.35
C VAL A 140 -2.32 5.94 -3.12
N LEU A 141 -2.17 4.70 -2.69
CA LEU A 141 -2.72 4.19 -1.44
C LEU A 141 -1.59 4.02 -0.41
N THR A 142 -1.86 4.40 0.84
CA THR A 142 -1.05 4.09 2.00
C THR A 142 -1.98 3.90 3.19
N MET A 143 -2.37 2.63 3.40
CA MET A 143 -3.43 2.25 4.32
C MET A 143 -2.84 1.45 5.49
N GLU A 144 -2.94 1.98 6.72
CA GLU A 144 -2.36 1.40 7.94
C GLU A 144 -0.82 1.24 7.84
N VAL A 145 -0.13 2.25 7.29
CA VAL A 145 1.32 2.27 7.12
C VAL A 145 1.97 3.39 7.91
N ILE A 146 1.34 4.57 7.94
CA ILE A 146 1.94 5.80 8.49
C ILE A 146 2.27 5.70 9.98
N GLU A 147 1.60 4.83 10.73
CA GLU A 147 1.88 4.54 12.14
C GLU A 147 3.15 3.73 12.37
N HIS A 148 3.67 3.10 11.30
CA HIS A 148 4.86 2.23 11.30
C HIS A 148 6.10 2.91 10.73
N VAL A 149 6.01 4.18 10.33
CA VAL A 149 7.13 4.92 9.77
C VAL A 149 7.78 5.83 10.81
N ALA A 150 9.10 5.98 10.73
CA ALA A 150 9.88 6.79 11.69
C ALA A 150 9.59 8.29 11.54
N ASP A 151 9.44 8.80 10.32
CA ASP A 151 9.08 10.19 10.02
C ASP A 151 7.86 10.23 9.08
N PRO A 152 6.64 10.35 9.65
CA PRO A 152 5.42 10.46 8.86
C PRO A 152 5.40 11.63 7.86
N GLY A 153 6.04 12.74 8.21
CA GLY A 153 6.07 13.95 7.37
C GLY A 153 6.89 13.72 6.11
N GLU A 154 8.08 13.13 6.24
CA GLU A 154 8.94 12.83 5.09
C GLU A 154 8.37 11.68 4.25
N PHE A 155 7.79 10.68 4.90
CA PHE A 155 7.09 9.60 4.19
C PHE A 155 5.97 10.16 3.30
N LEU A 156 5.11 11.04 3.82
CA LEU A 156 4.04 11.66 3.03
C LEU A 156 4.58 12.54 1.90
N ARG A 157 5.70 13.25 2.11
CA ARG A 157 6.37 14.01 1.04
C ARG A 157 6.87 13.09 -0.06
N THR A 158 7.41 11.93 0.29
CA THR A 158 7.83 10.90 -0.67
C THR A 158 6.64 10.35 -1.44
N CYS A 159 5.55 9.99 -0.77
CA CYS A 159 4.31 9.55 -1.41
C CYS A 159 3.76 10.60 -2.38
N ALA A 160 3.79 11.88 -2.00
CA ALA A 160 3.32 12.97 -2.86
C ALA A 160 4.16 13.15 -4.13
N LYS A 161 5.47 12.86 -4.08
CA LYS A 161 6.35 12.87 -5.27
C LYS A 161 6.05 11.72 -6.24
N LEU A 162 5.47 10.63 -5.75
CA LEU A 162 5.04 9.49 -6.55
C LEU A 162 3.64 9.68 -7.16
N LEU A 163 2.95 10.76 -6.80
CA LEU A 163 1.63 11.09 -7.30
C LEU A 163 1.70 12.04 -8.50
N LYS A 164 0.92 11.79 -9.55
CA LYS A 164 0.78 12.71 -10.68
C LYS A 164 0.12 14.03 -10.26
N PRO A 165 0.47 15.16 -10.91
CA PRO A 165 -0.36 16.36 -10.81
C PRO A 165 -1.81 16.02 -11.17
N GLY A 166 -2.75 16.37 -10.29
CA GLY A 166 -4.14 15.99 -10.48
C GLY A 166 -4.52 14.57 -10.07
N GLY A 167 -3.58 13.77 -9.57
CA GLY A 167 -3.87 12.47 -8.95
C GLY A 167 -4.59 12.59 -7.60
N ILE A 168 -4.84 11.45 -6.96
CA ILE A 168 -5.46 11.37 -5.64
C ILE A 168 -4.68 10.40 -4.74
N MET A 169 -4.44 10.78 -3.49
CA MET A 169 -3.80 9.94 -2.50
C MET A 169 -4.78 9.63 -1.36
N PHE A 170 -4.83 8.36 -0.96
CA PHE A 170 -5.59 7.90 0.18
C PHE A 170 -4.63 7.48 1.29
N VAL A 171 -4.86 8.04 2.47
CA VAL A 171 -4.08 7.74 3.67
C VAL A 171 -5.05 7.31 4.76
N ALA A 172 -4.83 6.15 5.35
CA ALA A 172 -5.56 5.70 6.52
C ALA A 172 -4.60 5.26 7.61
N THR A 173 -4.96 5.52 8.85
CA THR A 173 -4.22 5.10 10.04
C THR A 173 -5.16 4.97 11.23
N LEU A 174 -4.75 4.18 12.22
CA LEU A 174 -5.49 4.07 13.46
C LEU A 174 -5.53 5.41 14.20
N ASN A 175 -6.74 5.81 14.59
CA ASN A 175 -6.91 7.04 15.38
C ASN A 175 -6.31 6.86 16.79
N ARG A 176 -5.49 7.80 17.26
CA ARG A 176 -4.90 7.84 18.63
C ARG A 176 -5.90 8.30 19.70
N THR A 177 -7.14 7.78 19.67
CA THR A 177 -8.12 8.05 20.73
C THR A 177 -8.09 6.95 21.78
N LEU A 178 -8.52 7.26 23.01
CA LEU A 178 -8.71 6.25 24.06
C LEU A 178 -9.67 5.12 23.62
N LYS A 179 -10.67 5.46 22.79
CA LYS A 179 -11.59 4.48 22.20
C LYS A 179 -10.90 3.55 21.23
N ALA A 180 -10.06 4.06 20.35
CA ALA A 180 -9.29 3.23 19.40
C ALA A 180 -8.28 2.34 20.14
N LEU A 181 -7.62 2.88 21.19
CA LEU A 181 -6.71 2.12 22.03
C LEU A 181 -7.43 1.00 22.78
N ALA A 182 -8.62 1.25 23.29
CA ALA A 182 -9.44 0.22 23.96
C ALA A 182 -9.84 -0.89 22.98
N LEU A 183 -10.31 -0.54 21.79
CA LEU A 183 -10.68 -1.52 20.75
C LEU A 183 -9.48 -2.36 20.29
N ALA A 184 -8.31 -1.76 20.13
CA ALA A 184 -7.09 -2.46 19.73
C ALA A 184 -6.51 -3.41 20.80
N LYS A 185 -6.89 -3.23 22.08
CA LYS A 185 -6.45 -4.10 23.19
C LYS A 185 -7.43 -5.24 23.52
N ILE A 186 -8.65 -5.18 23.01
CA ILE A 186 -9.72 -6.16 23.30
C ILE A 186 -9.89 -7.18 22.16
N GLY A 187 -9.36 -6.90 20.98
CA GLY A 187 -9.25 -7.82 19.84
C GLY A 187 -7.91 -8.53 19.84
#